data_6df4c5f538e19bad2d5a84fb33d1cfe9
#
_entry.id   6df4c5f538e19bad2d5a84fb33d1cfe9
#
_cell.length_a   1.000
_cell.length_b   1.000
_cell.length_c   1.000
_cell.angle_alpha   90.00
_cell.angle_beta   90.00
_cell.angle_gamma   90.00
#
_symmetry.space_group_name_H-M   'P 1'
#
loop_
_entity.id
_entity.type
_entity.pdbx_description
1 polymer ?
#
loop_
_entity_poly.entity_id
_entity_poly.type
_entity_poly.pdbx_seq_one_letter_code
_entity_poly.pdbx_strand_id
1 'polypeptide(L)'
;MRLLGDMRSYNFVVSITPDIEDYQYRIRCIDFDQQSYEGRKNLYLPQFFKENYAFVESALAVLNRESIEQYQAEERTMITFRLAIARYRIKDLLDIMTHDRISTPEKVAQLKKELAEYMNTTDYDKCQNMGQIVKVHLKLTLRKNLLLIQKNLGKSKRKSR
;
A
#
# COMPACT_ATOMS: atom_id res chain seq x y z
N MET A 1 -0.47 -4.13 -2.16
CA MET A 1 -1.83 -3.69 -1.75
C MET A 1 -1.68 -2.55 -0.74
N ARG A 2 -2.37 -1.43 -0.93
CA ARG A 2 -2.24 -0.22 -0.08
C ARG A 2 -3.42 -0.02 0.87
N LEU A 3 -4.39 -0.93 0.88
CA LEU A 3 -5.66 -0.82 1.60
C LEU A 3 -6.43 0.48 1.25
N LEU A 4 -6.29 0.94 0.01
CA LEU A 4 -7.15 1.95 -0.58
C LEU A 4 -8.42 1.25 -1.04
N GLY A 5 -9.58 1.69 -0.57
CA GLY A 5 -10.87 1.17 -1.02
C GLY A 5 -11.24 1.72 -2.40
N ASP A 6 -12.28 1.15 -2.98
CA ASP A 6 -12.87 1.54 -4.26
C ASP A 6 -11.85 1.70 -5.40
N MET A 7 -11.19 0.61 -5.74
CA MET A 7 -10.11 0.56 -6.74
C MET A 7 -10.62 0.57 -8.19
N ARG A 8 -11.75 1.24 -8.48
CA ARG A 8 -12.30 1.40 -9.82
C ARG A 8 -11.51 2.41 -10.64
N SER A 9 -11.51 2.23 -11.96
CA SER A 9 -10.70 3.06 -12.87
C SER A 9 -11.01 4.55 -12.82
N TYR A 10 -12.25 4.95 -12.52
CA TYR A 10 -12.62 6.36 -12.41
C TYR A 10 -12.13 7.04 -11.12
N ASN A 11 -11.62 6.28 -10.14
CA ASN A 11 -10.99 6.80 -8.93
C ASN A 11 -9.47 7.00 -9.09
N PHE A 12 -8.99 6.97 -10.33
CA PHE A 12 -7.62 7.27 -10.68
C PHE A 12 -7.56 8.33 -11.76
N VAL A 13 -6.52 9.16 -11.70
CA VAL A 13 -6.15 10.09 -12.77
C VAL A 13 -4.75 9.80 -13.26
N VAL A 14 -4.51 10.02 -14.55
CA VAL A 14 -3.19 9.93 -15.16
C VAL A 14 -2.62 11.35 -15.23
N SER A 15 -1.55 11.60 -14.51
CA SER A 15 -0.76 12.83 -14.62
C SER A 15 0.27 12.63 -15.72
N ILE A 16 0.21 13.46 -16.75
CA ILE A 16 1.15 13.44 -17.86
C ILE A 16 2.12 14.60 -17.68
N THR A 17 3.41 14.31 -17.65
CA THR A 17 4.46 15.31 -17.52
C THR A 17 5.41 15.19 -18.68
N PRO A 18 5.69 16.27 -19.45
CA PRO A 18 6.70 16.25 -20.51
C PRO A 18 8.08 15.90 -19.95
N ASP A 19 8.83 15.09 -20.67
CA ASP A 19 10.24 14.82 -20.46
C ASP A 19 11.03 15.14 -21.74
N ILE A 20 12.34 15.01 -21.76
CA ILE A 20 13.23 15.48 -22.84
C ILE A 20 12.85 14.86 -24.19
N GLU A 21 12.54 13.56 -24.24
CA GLU A 21 12.23 12.82 -25.47
C GLU A 21 10.85 12.17 -25.50
N ASP A 22 10.09 12.22 -24.35
CA ASP A 22 8.82 11.51 -24.22
C ASP A 22 7.95 12.13 -23.12
N TYR A 23 6.90 11.43 -22.70
CA TYR A 23 6.00 11.81 -21.62
C TYR A 23 6.10 10.82 -20.47
N GLN A 24 6.17 11.33 -19.25
CA GLN A 24 6.03 10.53 -18.06
C GLN A 24 4.56 10.43 -17.65
N TYR A 25 4.08 9.21 -17.47
CA TYR A 25 2.72 8.91 -17.04
C TYR A 25 2.73 8.47 -15.57
N ARG A 26 1.92 9.11 -14.73
CA ARG A 26 1.78 8.74 -13.32
C ARG A 26 0.33 8.56 -12.96
N ILE A 27 -0.03 7.38 -12.46
CA ILE A 27 -1.36 7.10 -11.94
C ILE A 27 -1.44 7.61 -10.50
N ARG A 28 -2.48 8.41 -10.22
CA ARG A 28 -2.78 8.93 -8.88
C ARG A 28 -4.20 8.57 -8.50
N CYS A 29 -4.38 8.06 -7.27
CA CYS A 29 -5.70 7.91 -6.69
C CYS A 29 -6.25 9.28 -6.30
N ILE A 30 -7.55 9.49 -6.51
CA ILE A 30 -8.23 10.77 -6.23
C ILE A 30 -9.37 10.63 -5.23
N ASP A 31 -9.86 9.42 -4.98
CA ASP A 31 -10.92 9.15 -4.03
C ASP A 31 -10.41 8.24 -2.90
N PHE A 32 -10.57 8.69 -1.67
CA PHE A 32 -10.05 8.02 -0.47
C PHE A 32 -11.12 7.79 0.60
N ASP A 33 -12.41 8.03 0.31
CA ASP A 33 -13.50 7.93 1.28
C ASP A 33 -13.67 6.51 1.83
N GLN A 34 -13.34 5.49 1.02
CA GLN A 34 -13.43 4.09 1.40
C GLN A 34 -12.11 3.50 1.92
N GLN A 35 -11.10 4.35 2.10
CA GLN A 35 -9.79 3.89 2.56
C GLN A 35 -9.87 3.23 3.93
N SER A 36 -9.40 1.98 4.01
CA SER A 36 -9.36 1.18 5.24
C SER A 36 -10.72 0.98 5.91
N TYR A 37 -11.83 1.11 5.16
CA TYR A 37 -13.18 0.96 5.68
C TYR A 37 -13.76 -0.45 5.45
N GLU A 38 -13.42 -1.07 4.30
CA GLU A 38 -14.04 -2.31 3.86
C GLU A 38 -13.40 -3.57 4.50
N GLY A 39 -14.26 -4.56 4.78
CA GLY A 39 -13.85 -5.83 5.38
C GLY A 39 -13.32 -6.85 4.37
N ARG A 40 -13.61 -6.71 3.08
CA ARG A 40 -13.20 -7.66 2.04
C ARG A 40 -11.92 -7.21 1.38
N LYS A 41 -10.89 -8.05 1.43
CA LYS A 41 -9.59 -7.82 0.77
C LYS A 41 -9.72 -7.50 -0.72
N ASN A 42 -10.65 -8.14 -1.42
CA ASN A 42 -10.81 -7.98 -2.86
C ASN A 42 -11.22 -6.55 -3.26
N LEU A 43 -11.86 -5.79 -2.37
CA LEU A 43 -12.21 -4.39 -2.61
C LEU A 43 -11.00 -3.44 -2.62
N TYR A 44 -9.82 -3.95 -2.24
CA TYR A 44 -8.55 -3.24 -2.32
C TYR A 44 -7.67 -3.67 -3.52
N LEU A 45 -8.24 -4.42 -4.46
CA LEU A 45 -7.51 -5.00 -5.59
C LEU A 45 -8.23 -4.64 -6.90
N PRO A 46 -7.59 -3.88 -7.81
CA PRO A 46 -8.25 -3.35 -9.01
C PRO A 46 -8.80 -4.43 -9.94
N GLN A 47 -8.20 -5.60 -10.00
CA GLN A 47 -8.62 -6.70 -10.87
C GLN A 47 -9.99 -7.29 -10.54
N PHE A 48 -10.57 -6.99 -9.37
CA PHE A 48 -11.90 -7.49 -8.99
C PHE A 48 -13.05 -6.57 -9.41
N PHE A 49 -12.75 -5.46 -10.08
CA PHE A 49 -13.77 -4.54 -10.58
C PHE A 49 -13.93 -4.69 -12.10
N LYS A 50 -15.17 -4.85 -12.55
CA LYS A 50 -15.49 -5.04 -13.98
C LYS A 50 -15.01 -3.88 -14.85
N GLU A 51 -15.09 -2.68 -14.34
CA GLU A 51 -14.66 -1.44 -14.99
C GLU A 51 -13.15 -1.44 -15.32
N ASN A 52 -12.39 -2.29 -14.67
CA ASN A 52 -10.95 -2.38 -14.86
C ASN A 52 -10.54 -3.53 -15.81
N TYR A 53 -11.46 -4.35 -16.30
CA TYR A 53 -11.10 -5.58 -17.05
C TYR A 53 -10.22 -5.30 -18.27
N ALA A 54 -10.60 -4.35 -19.12
CA ALA A 54 -9.79 -4.01 -20.30
C ALA A 54 -8.37 -3.55 -19.93
N PHE A 55 -8.24 -2.79 -18.84
CA PHE A 55 -6.94 -2.35 -18.33
C PHE A 55 -6.12 -3.52 -17.77
N VAL A 56 -6.75 -4.42 -17.02
CA VAL A 56 -6.09 -5.60 -16.46
C VAL A 56 -5.63 -6.55 -17.56
N GLU A 57 -6.48 -6.81 -18.56
CA GLU A 57 -6.12 -7.64 -19.73
C GLU A 57 -4.93 -7.06 -20.49
N SER A 58 -4.95 -5.75 -20.76
CA SER A 58 -3.83 -5.06 -21.42
C SER A 58 -2.54 -5.17 -20.61
N ALA A 59 -2.62 -5.02 -19.31
CA ALA A 59 -1.46 -5.17 -18.43
C ALA A 59 -0.92 -6.61 -18.42
N LEU A 60 -1.78 -7.60 -18.34
CA LEU A 60 -1.38 -9.02 -18.36
C LEU A 60 -0.78 -9.46 -19.69
N ALA A 61 -1.19 -8.82 -20.82
CA ALA A 61 -0.61 -9.11 -22.14
C ALA A 61 0.85 -8.65 -22.27
N VAL A 62 1.28 -7.65 -21.49
CA VAL A 62 2.61 -7.02 -21.61
C VAL A 62 3.53 -7.40 -20.44
N LEU A 63 2.94 -7.63 -19.24
CA LEU A 63 3.71 -7.88 -18.02
C LEU A 63 3.98 -9.37 -17.82
N ASN A 64 5.22 -9.71 -17.59
CA ASN A 64 5.61 -11.02 -17.08
C ASN A 64 5.85 -10.96 -15.56
N ARG A 65 6.12 -12.12 -14.97
CA ARG A 65 6.36 -12.22 -13.51
C ARG A 65 7.52 -11.34 -13.04
N GLU A 66 8.61 -11.31 -13.79
CA GLU A 66 9.81 -10.54 -13.44
C GLU A 66 9.54 -9.04 -13.46
N SER A 67 8.84 -8.54 -14.48
CA SER A 67 8.41 -7.14 -14.56
C SER A 67 7.51 -6.74 -13.40
N ILE A 68 6.57 -7.62 -13.01
CA ILE A 68 5.67 -7.38 -11.87
C ILE A 68 6.48 -7.32 -10.56
N GLU A 69 7.40 -8.25 -10.35
CA GLU A 69 8.25 -8.27 -9.15
C GLU A 69 9.15 -7.04 -9.08
N GLN A 70 9.70 -6.58 -10.21
CA GLN A 70 10.48 -5.35 -10.31
C GLN A 70 9.65 -4.12 -9.94
N TYR A 71 8.49 -3.89 -10.58
CA TYR A 71 7.61 -2.76 -10.26
C TYR A 71 7.16 -2.77 -8.80
N GLN A 72 6.88 -3.95 -8.25
CA GLN A 72 6.55 -4.06 -6.82
C GLN A 72 7.72 -3.67 -5.91
N ALA A 73 8.95 -4.02 -6.27
CA ALA A 73 10.14 -3.66 -5.51
C ALA A 73 10.41 -2.15 -5.57
N GLU A 74 10.28 -1.54 -6.74
CA GLU A 74 10.38 -0.09 -6.94
C GLU A 74 9.34 0.67 -6.11
N GLU A 75 8.09 0.29 -6.18
CA GLU A 75 7.00 0.91 -5.42
C GLU A 75 7.21 0.76 -3.89
N ARG A 76 7.64 -0.41 -3.42
CA ARG A 76 7.97 -0.59 -1.99
C ARG A 76 9.11 0.33 -1.57
N THR A 77 10.13 0.48 -2.39
CA THR A 77 11.25 1.38 -2.12
C THR A 77 10.80 2.84 -2.05
N MET A 78 10.01 3.28 -3.01
CA MET A 78 9.44 4.64 -3.06
C MET A 78 8.56 4.91 -1.84
N ILE A 79 7.66 4.00 -1.48
CA ILE A 79 6.79 4.14 -0.30
C ILE A 79 7.63 4.19 0.98
N THR A 80 8.61 3.31 1.12
CA THR A 80 9.46 3.27 2.33
C THR A 80 10.21 4.57 2.50
N PHE A 81 10.76 5.14 1.42
CA PHE A 81 11.46 6.42 1.45
C PHE A 81 10.53 7.57 1.85
N ARG A 82 9.33 7.63 1.25
CA ARG A 82 8.31 8.64 1.60
C ARG A 82 7.87 8.53 3.07
N LEU A 83 7.68 7.31 3.58
CA LEU A 83 7.34 7.08 4.98
C LEU A 83 8.47 7.49 5.93
N ALA A 84 9.73 7.27 5.54
CA ALA A 84 10.88 7.71 6.33
C ALA A 84 10.94 9.24 6.46
N ILE A 85 10.66 9.97 5.37
CA ILE A 85 10.58 11.44 5.37
C ILE A 85 9.37 11.90 6.20
N ALA A 86 8.20 11.31 6.01
CA ALA A 86 6.95 11.71 6.65
C ALA A 86 6.68 10.99 8.00
N ARG A 87 7.71 10.45 8.65
CA ARG A 87 7.59 9.54 9.80
C ARG A 87 6.69 10.06 10.94
N TYR A 88 6.76 11.35 11.25
CA TYR A 88 5.95 11.95 12.30
C TYR A 88 4.48 12.04 11.89
N ARG A 89 4.19 12.49 10.67
CA ARG A 89 2.82 12.55 10.13
C ARG A 89 2.17 11.18 10.05
N ILE A 90 2.93 10.15 9.65
CA ILE A 90 2.42 8.77 9.62
C ILE A 90 2.15 8.24 11.01
N LYS A 91 3.01 8.57 11.98
CA LYS A 91 2.77 8.20 13.37
C LYS A 91 1.47 8.82 13.88
N ASP A 92 1.30 10.13 13.72
CA ASP A 92 0.11 10.84 14.16
C ASP A 92 -1.16 10.32 13.48
N LEU A 93 -1.10 10.07 12.15
CA LEU A 93 -2.21 9.47 11.41
C LEU A 93 -2.58 8.07 11.95
N LEU A 94 -1.60 7.20 12.15
CA LEU A 94 -1.84 5.85 12.66
C LEU A 94 -2.36 5.89 14.12
N ASP A 95 -1.89 6.83 14.93
CA ASP A 95 -2.40 7.01 16.27
C ASP A 95 -3.86 7.46 16.27
N ILE A 96 -4.25 8.40 15.41
CA ILE A 96 -5.67 8.79 15.21
C ILE A 96 -6.47 7.56 14.74
N MET A 97 -6.03 6.87 13.69
CA MET A 97 -6.73 5.70 13.14
C MET A 97 -6.90 4.56 14.17
N THR A 98 -6.04 4.43 15.16
CA THR A 98 -6.15 3.40 16.20
C THR A 98 -7.14 3.78 17.30
N HIS A 99 -7.47 5.06 17.45
CA HIS A 99 -8.45 5.54 18.43
C HIS A 99 -9.83 5.76 17.81
N ASP A 100 -9.89 5.98 16.49
CA ASP A 100 -11.15 6.22 15.79
C ASP A 100 -11.83 4.92 15.36
N ARG A 101 -13.17 4.93 15.41
CA ARG A 101 -13.99 3.84 14.89
C ARG A 101 -14.20 4.00 13.39
N ILE A 102 -13.17 3.69 12.59
CA ILE A 102 -13.20 3.83 11.12
C ILE A 102 -14.21 2.86 10.48
N SER A 103 -14.40 1.66 11.06
CA SER A 103 -15.22 0.61 10.47
C SER A 103 -15.92 -0.23 11.53
N THR A 104 -16.82 -1.12 11.10
CA THR A 104 -17.56 -2.00 12.01
C THR A 104 -16.68 -3.16 12.50
N PRO A 105 -16.94 -3.73 13.69
CA PRO A 105 -16.20 -4.88 14.21
C PRO A 105 -16.21 -6.08 13.25
N GLU A 106 -17.34 -6.31 12.56
CA GLU A 106 -17.50 -7.41 11.61
C GLU A 106 -16.56 -7.25 10.41
N LYS A 107 -16.49 -6.04 9.84
CA LYS A 107 -15.57 -5.72 8.74
C LYS A 107 -14.11 -5.84 9.18
N VAL A 108 -13.78 -5.41 10.39
CA VAL A 108 -12.43 -5.56 10.96
C VAL A 108 -12.07 -7.03 11.08
N ALA A 109 -12.97 -7.85 11.65
CA ALA A 109 -12.73 -9.29 11.82
C ALA A 109 -12.56 -10.00 10.46
N GLN A 110 -13.38 -9.66 9.46
CA GLN A 110 -13.30 -10.22 8.12
C GLN A 110 -11.98 -9.84 7.43
N LEU A 111 -11.62 -8.55 7.40
CA LEU A 111 -10.39 -8.10 6.75
C LEU A 111 -9.15 -8.71 7.42
N LYS A 112 -9.12 -8.79 8.74
CA LYS A 112 -8.06 -9.41 9.50
C LYS A 112 -7.83 -10.87 9.07
N LYS A 113 -8.90 -11.66 8.98
CA LYS A 113 -8.85 -13.05 8.54
C LYS A 113 -8.34 -13.16 7.10
N GLU A 114 -8.93 -12.43 6.17
CA GLU A 114 -8.55 -12.48 4.75
C GLU A 114 -7.10 -12.02 4.50
N LEU A 115 -6.61 -11.03 5.26
CA LEU A 115 -5.21 -10.59 5.17
C LEU A 115 -4.24 -11.58 5.79
N ALA A 116 -4.61 -12.21 6.91
CA ALA A 116 -3.80 -13.25 7.54
C ALA A 116 -3.58 -14.44 6.59
N GLU A 117 -4.65 -14.90 5.93
CA GLU A 117 -4.61 -15.94 4.91
C GLU A 117 -3.77 -15.50 3.69
N TYR A 118 -4.00 -14.29 3.17
CA TYR A 118 -3.30 -13.78 1.99
C TYR A 118 -1.79 -13.59 2.21
N MET A 119 -1.39 -13.13 3.38
CA MET A 119 0.01 -12.88 3.75
C MET A 119 0.68 -14.09 4.43
N ASN A 120 -0.08 -15.16 4.66
CA ASN A 120 0.34 -16.35 5.38
C ASN A 120 1.03 -16.01 6.72
N THR A 121 0.32 -15.28 7.60
CA THR A 121 0.86 -14.80 8.88
C THR A 121 -0.23 -14.67 9.94
N THR A 122 0.15 -14.81 11.19
CA THR A 122 -0.69 -14.57 12.37
C THR A 122 -0.55 -13.16 12.95
N ASP A 123 0.25 -12.30 12.35
CA ASP A 123 0.52 -10.95 12.86
C ASP A 123 -0.74 -10.08 13.00
N TYR A 124 -1.79 -10.37 12.22
CA TYR A 124 -3.06 -9.66 12.31
C TYR A 124 -3.97 -10.09 13.46
N ASP A 125 -3.72 -11.22 14.11
CA ASP A 125 -4.64 -11.80 15.12
C ASP A 125 -4.91 -10.87 16.30
N LYS A 126 -3.94 -10.06 16.67
CA LYS A 126 -4.02 -9.10 17.77
C LYS A 126 -4.68 -7.77 17.39
N CYS A 127 -4.97 -7.53 16.08
CA CYS A 127 -5.57 -6.30 15.66
C CYS A 127 -7.05 -6.23 16.07
N GLN A 128 -7.47 -5.11 16.64
CA GLN A 128 -8.82 -4.86 17.11
C GLN A 128 -9.57 -3.81 16.27
N ASN A 129 -8.86 -3.02 15.46
CA ASN A 129 -9.41 -1.97 14.62
C ASN A 129 -8.63 -1.80 13.32
N MET A 130 -9.18 -1.01 12.40
CA MET A 130 -8.58 -0.78 11.07
C MET A 130 -7.20 -0.11 11.16
N GLY A 131 -7.00 0.81 12.08
CA GLY A 131 -5.70 1.48 12.27
C GLY A 131 -4.58 0.50 12.62
N GLN A 132 -4.88 -0.47 13.49
CA GLN A 132 -3.92 -1.53 13.84
C GLN A 132 -3.65 -2.46 12.66
N ILE A 133 -4.68 -2.80 11.86
CA ILE A 133 -4.50 -3.59 10.62
C ILE A 133 -3.59 -2.86 9.64
N VAL A 134 -3.82 -1.57 9.38
CA VAL A 134 -2.98 -0.75 8.49
C VAL A 134 -1.54 -0.70 8.99
N LYS A 135 -1.34 -0.49 10.29
CA LYS A 135 0.00 -0.45 10.91
C LYS A 135 0.76 -1.77 10.73
N VAL A 136 0.10 -2.90 10.99
CA VAL A 136 0.68 -4.23 10.80
C VAL A 136 0.95 -4.48 9.32
N HIS A 137 0.02 -4.16 8.44
CA HIS A 137 0.15 -4.35 7.00
C HIS A 137 1.31 -3.56 6.40
N LEU A 138 1.47 -2.29 6.76
CA LEU A 138 2.61 -1.48 6.36
C LEU A 138 3.94 -2.09 6.84
N LYS A 139 4.00 -2.53 8.10
CA LYS A 139 5.18 -3.16 8.67
C LYS A 139 5.57 -4.42 7.90
N LEU A 140 4.63 -5.33 7.64
CA LEU A 140 4.86 -6.57 6.91
C LEU A 140 5.30 -6.31 5.47
N THR A 141 4.61 -5.42 4.77
CA THR A 141 4.87 -5.12 3.36
C THR A 141 6.24 -4.46 3.15
N LEU A 142 6.67 -3.61 4.09
CA LEU A 142 7.87 -2.78 3.95
C LEU A 142 9.05 -3.23 4.81
N ARG A 143 8.92 -4.30 5.58
CA ARG A 143 9.93 -4.75 6.56
C ARG A 143 11.34 -4.86 5.98
N LYS A 144 11.49 -5.49 4.82
CA LYS A 144 12.80 -5.68 4.18
C LYS A 144 13.45 -4.33 3.84
N ASN A 145 12.69 -3.42 3.26
CA ASN A 145 13.17 -2.09 2.86
C ASN A 145 13.50 -1.21 4.08
N LEU A 146 12.70 -1.26 5.15
CA LEU A 146 12.96 -0.55 6.39
C LEU A 146 14.27 -0.99 7.05
N LEU A 147 14.54 -2.30 7.08
CA LEU A 147 15.80 -2.84 7.61
C LEU A 147 17.01 -2.38 6.80
N LEU A 148 16.91 -2.33 5.47
CA LEU A 148 17.97 -1.82 4.59
C LEU A 148 18.27 -0.34 4.83
N ILE A 149 17.24 0.49 4.95
CA ILE A 149 17.40 1.93 5.26
C ILE A 149 18.07 2.12 6.62
N GLN A 150 17.61 1.41 7.65
CA GLN A 150 18.22 1.49 8.99
C GLN A 150 19.69 1.08 8.99
N LYS A 151 20.04 0.01 8.27
CA LYS A 151 21.44 -0.45 8.13
C LYS A 151 22.31 0.60 7.43
N ASN A 152 21.79 1.27 6.40
CA ASN A 152 22.54 2.27 5.65
C ASN A 152 22.71 3.58 6.45
N LEU A 153 21.68 4.02 7.16
CA LEU A 153 21.77 5.19 8.07
C LEU A 153 22.76 4.94 9.21
N GLY A 154 22.79 3.71 9.77
CA GLY A 154 23.79 3.33 10.79
C GLY A 154 25.23 3.33 10.29
N LYS A 155 25.45 3.00 9.00
CA LYS A 155 26.79 3.06 8.37
C LYS A 155 27.24 4.52 8.09
N SER A 156 26.33 5.39 7.71
CA SER A 156 26.62 6.81 7.46
C SER A 156 27.11 7.52 8.74
N LYS A 157 26.47 7.24 9.88
CA LYS A 157 26.90 7.82 11.18
C LYS A 157 28.27 7.33 11.66
N ARG A 158 28.73 6.15 11.20
CA ARG A 158 30.07 5.63 11.56
C ARG A 158 31.20 6.17 10.69
N LYS A 159 30.89 6.71 9.50
CA LYS A 159 31.88 7.33 8.59
C LYS A 159 32.11 8.83 8.88
N SER A 160 31.29 9.47 9.71
CA SER A 160 31.38 10.87 10.09
C SER A 160 32.02 11.08 11.49
N ARG A 161 32.68 10.08 12.03
CA ARG A 161 33.56 10.11 13.19
C ARG A 161 34.97 9.66 12.76
#